data_fbc370491ea5ff425a3d7ff2dff4aa2d
#
_entry.id   fbc370491ea5ff425a3d7ff2dff4aa2d
#
_cell.length_a   1.000
_cell.length_b   1.000
_cell.length_c   1.000
_cell.angle_alpha   90.00
_cell.angle_beta   90.00
_cell.angle_gamma   90.00
#
_symmetry.space_group_name_H-M   'P 1'
#
loop_
_entity.id
_entity.type
_entity.pdbx_description
1 polymer ?
#
loop_
_entity_poly.entity_id
_entity_poly.type
_entity_poly.pdbx_seq_one_letter_code
_entity_poly.pdbx_strand_id
1 'polypeptide(L)' 'MVSYDKIRTEYRAKYRAYKLELIDDLIAQRDQLNFTFSDLLNSKRDCKRKREYLRLSALIGKLQNSI' A
#
# COMPACT_ATOMS: atom_id res chain seq x y z
N MET A 1 -20.88 -27.45 -16.24
CA MET A 1 -20.88 -27.08 -14.82
C MET A 1 -19.67 -26.24 -14.50
N VAL A 2 -19.88 -25.07 -13.97
CA VAL A 2 -18.76 -24.19 -13.61
C VAL A 2 -18.20 -24.65 -12.26
N SER A 3 -16.91 -24.96 -12.25
CA SER A 3 -16.22 -25.38 -11.02
C SER A 3 -16.06 -24.19 -10.08
N TYR A 4 -16.38 -24.40 -8.80
CA TYR A 4 -16.14 -23.38 -7.77
C TYR A 4 -14.68 -22.99 -7.67
N ASP A 5 -13.77 -23.92 -7.92
CA ASP A 5 -12.33 -23.65 -7.87
C ASP A 5 -11.91 -22.68 -8.97
N LYS A 6 -12.49 -22.79 -10.17
CA LYS A 6 -12.21 -21.87 -11.27
C LYS A 6 -12.69 -20.47 -10.93
N ILE A 7 -13.90 -20.32 -10.39
CA ILE A 7 -14.45 -19.03 -9.97
C ILE A 7 -13.58 -18.41 -8.88
N ARG A 8 -13.15 -19.18 -7.89
CA ARG A 8 -12.25 -18.74 -6.83
C ARG A 8 -10.93 -18.22 -7.39
N THR A 9 -10.33 -18.95 -8.32
CA THR A 9 -9.05 -18.59 -8.90
C THR A 9 -9.17 -17.27 -9.66
N GLU A 10 -10.20 -17.10 -10.48
CA GLU A 10 -10.46 -15.86 -11.21
C GLU A 10 -10.70 -14.69 -10.27
N TYR A 11 -11.48 -14.90 -9.22
CA TYR A 11 -11.78 -13.87 -8.24
C TYR A 11 -10.51 -13.44 -7.48
N ARG A 12 -9.68 -14.39 -7.09
CA ARG A 12 -8.41 -14.10 -6.42
C ARG A 12 -7.46 -13.32 -7.31
N ALA A 13 -7.39 -13.67 -8.59
CA ALA A 13 -6.54 -12.97 -9.54
C ALA A 13 -6.97 -11.51 -9.70
N LYS A 14 -8.26 -11.25 -9.85
CA LYS A 14 -8.81 -9.89 -9.93
C LYS A 14 -8.58 -9.10 -8.66
N TYR A 15 -8.79 -9.71 -7.51
CA TYR A 15 -8.60 -9.08 -6.21
C TYR A 15 -7.15 -8.71 -5.97
N ARG A 16 -6.24 -9.60 -6.37
CA ARG A 16 -4.81 -9.37 -6.28
C ARG A 16 -4.37 -8.20 -7.17
N ALA A 17 -4.85 -8.15 -8.41
CA ALA A 17 -4.57 -7.05 -9.32
C ALA A 17 -5.05 -5.71 -8.75
N TYR A 18 -6.26 -5.69 -8.19
CA TYR A 18 -6.83 -4.51 -7.53
C TYR A 18 -5.95 -4.03 -6.37
N LYS A 19 -5.49 -4.96 -5.53
CA LYS A 19 -4.60 -4.62 -4.41
C LYS A 19 -3.25 -4.06 -4.88
N LEU A 20 -2.69 -4.63 -5.94
CA LEU A 20 -1.43 -4.15 -6.50
C LEU A 20 -1.57 -2.73 -7.03
N GLU A 21 -2.69 -2.40 -7.69
CA GLU A 21 -2.97 -1.04 -8.14
C GLU A 21 -3.08 -0.07 -6.97
N LEU A 22 -3.75 -0.48 -5.89
CA LEU A 22 -3.85 0.33 -4.67
C LEU A 22 -2.47 0.58 -4.05
N ILE A 23 -1.63 -0.44 -4.01
CA ILE A 23 -0.27 -0.32 -3.49
C ILE A 23 0.52 0.70 -4.32
N ASP A 24 0.45 0.61 -5.65
CA ASP A 24 1.13 1.55 -6.54
C ASP A 24 0.64 2.98 -6.33
N ASP A 25 -0.68 3.19 -6.19
CA ASP A 25 -1.24 4.51 -5.90
C ASP A 25 -0.75 5.06 -4.57
N LEU A 26 -0.71 4.23 -3.54
CA LEU A 26 -0.24 4.64 -2.22
C LEU A 26 1.26 4.99 -2.24
N ILE A 27 2.05 4.22 -2.98
CA ILE A 27 3.47 4.51 -3.16
C ILE A 27 3.65 5.85 -3.87
N ALA A 28 2.87 6.12 -4.93
CA ALA A 28 2.91 7.39 -5.63
C ALA A 28 2.54 8.56 -4.71
N GLN A 29 1.51 8.41 -3.89
CA GLN A 29 1.13 9.43 -2.90
C GLN A 29 2.24 9.67 -1.88
N ARG A 30 2.89 8.60 -1.42
CA ARG A 30 4.01 8.71 -0.50
C ARG A 30 5.18 9.46 -1.12
N ASP A 31 5.48 9.17 -2.38
CA ASP A 31 6.56 9.84 -3.10
C ASP A 31 6.28 11.34 -3.30
N GLN A 32 5.01 11.71 -3.50
CA GLN A 32 4.60 13.10 -3.64
C GLN A 32 4.82 13.92 -2.37
N LEU A 33 4.92 13.29 -1.22
CA LEU A 33 5.21 13.98 0.03
C LEU A 33 6.63 14.54 0.09
N ASN A 34 7.53 14.10 -0.79
CA ASN A 34 8.95 14.43 -0.77
C ASN A 34 9.59 14.18 0.60
N PHE A 35 9.14 13.11 1.26
CA PHE A 35 9.60 12.73 2.59
C PHE A 35 10.33 11.40 2.50
N THR A 36 11.60 11.39 2.89
CA THR A 36 12.45 10.19 2.81
C THR A 36 12.58 9.52 4.18
N PHE A 37 13.10 8.29 4.17
CA PHE A 37 13.40 7.59 5.41
C PHE A 37 14.42 8.35 6.27
N SER A 38 15.38 9.01 5.62
CA SER A 38 16.35 9.86 6.32
C SER A 38 15.65 11.02 7.03
N ASP A 39 14.67 11.64 6.38
CA ASP A 39 13.87 12.72 6.99
C ASP A 39 13.10 12.21 8.21
N LEU A 40 12.59 10.97 8.15
CA LEU A 40 11.91 10.34 9.26
C LEU A 40 12.83 10.19 10.48
N LEU A 41 14.06 9.73 10.24
CA LEU A 41 15.05 9.54 11.31
C LEU A 41 15.50 10.87 11.90
N ASN A 42 15.61 11.91 11.08
CA ASN A 42 16.11 13.23 11.51
C ASN A 42 14.99 14.13 12.06
N SER A 43 13.74 13.78 11.81
CA SER A 43 12.60 14.58 12.25
C SER A 43 12.35 14.38 13.75
N LYS A 44 12.64 15.42 14.52
CA LYS A 44 12.38 15.43 15.96
C LYS A 44 10.97 15.90 16.29
N ARG A 45 10.28 16.52 15.32
CA ARG A 45 8.93 17.04 15.50
C ARG A 45 7.92 16.14 14.76
N ASP A 46 6.76 16.00 15.38
CA ASP A 46 5.63 15.31 14.79
C ASP A 46 4.96 16.24 13.79
N CYS A 47 5.39 16.20 12.54
CA CYS A 47 4.84 17.04 11.49
C CYS A 47 3.79 16.26 10.67
N LYS A 48 2.96 17.02 9.95
CA LYS A 48 1.88 16.44 9.13
C LYS A 48 2.42 15.46 8.08
N ARG A 49 3.54 15.81 7.43
CA ARG A 49 4.17 14.93 6.44
C ARG A 49 4.62 13.60 7.04
N LYS A 50 5.19 13.65 8.23
CA LYS A 50 5.62 12.45 8.95
C LYS A 50 4.44 11.54 9.25
N ARG A 51 3.33 12.09 9.73
CA ARG A 51 2.11 11.33 10.00
C ARG A 51 1.57 10.67 8.74
N GLU A 52 1.48 11.42 7.64
CA GLU A 52 1.01 10.88 6.37
C GLU A 52 1.95 9.81 5.83
N TYR A 53 3.25 10.03 5.91
CA TYR A 53 4.24 9.04 5.49
C TYR A 53 4.08 7.73 6.26
N LEU A 54 3.95 7.80 7.57
CA LEU A 54 3.77 6.61 8.41
C LEU A 54 2.44 5.92 8.12
N ARG A 55 1.38 6.67 7.94
CA ARG A 55 0.06 6.12 7.60
C ARG A 55 0.10 5.39 6.27
N LEU A 56 0.65 6.02 5.23
CA LEU A 56 0.74 5.42 3.90
C LEU A 56 1.63 4.17 3.93
N SER A 57 2.76 4.23 4.63
CA SER A 57 3.65 3.08 4.78
C SER A 57 2.97 1.92 5.48
N ALA A 58 2.18 2.19 6.51
CA ALA A 58 1.42 1.16 7.23
C ALA A 58 0.37 0.52 6.33
N LEU A 59 -0.36 1.31 5.54
CA LEU A 59 -1.36 0.80 4.59
C LEU A 59 -0.70 -0.06 3.51
N ILE A 60 0.41 0.39 2.96
CA ILE A 60 1.17 -0.36 1.95
C ILE A 60 1.61 -1.71 2.54
N GLY A 61 2.17 -1.70 3.75
CA GLY A 61 2.58 -2.93 4.43
C GLY A 61 1.43 -3.90 4.66
N LYS A 62 0.28 -3.39 5.10
CA LYS A 62 -0.93 -4.21 5.28
C LYS A 62 -1.37 -4.87 3.98
N LEU A 63 -1.43 -4.10 2.89
CA LEU A 63 -1.84 -4.61 1.60
C LEU A 63 -0.85 -5.65 1.06
N GLN A 64 0.45 -5.39 1.20
CA GLN A 64 1.48 -6.34 0.80
C GLN A 64 1.38 -7.66 1.57
N ASN A 65 1.10 -7.61 2.86
CA ASN A 65 0.97 -8.81 3.69
C ASN A 65 -0.31 -9.61 3.39
N SER A 66 -1.31 -8.98 2.80
CA SER A 66 -2.59 -9.64 2.50
C SER A 66 -2.67 -10.21 1.08
N ILE A 67 -1.62 -10.07 0.28
CA ILE A 67 -1.56 -10.62 -1.08
C ILE A 67 -1.11 -12.08 -1.07
#